data_ec6ba1eaa1defb57205cf3eac97f8640
#
_entry.id   ec6ba1eaa1defb57205cf3eac97f8640
#
_cell.length_a   1.000
_cell.length_b   1.000
_cell.length_c   1.000
_cell.angle_alpha   90.00
_cell.angle_beta   90.00
_cell.angle_gamma   90.00
#
_symmetry.space_group_name_H-M   'P 1'
#
loop_
_entity.id
_entity.type
_entity.pdbx_description
1 polymer ?
#
loop_
_entity_poly.entity_id
_entity_poly.type
_entity_poly.pdbx_seq_one_letter_code
_entity_poly.pdbx_strand_id
1 'polypeptide(L)'
;TGSPADTEMDIRLAIDSVEYYVPFALTQDEGGATVTIRNVAADALCWDSIKVSDTFDTTNRDKFRPLYHHTPLYGWMNDANGLVYKDGEYHLYFQHNPYGSMWGNMHWGHSVSKDLVHWEHLDPAIVRDTLGHIFSGSAIVDKNNSAGYGENTIIAFYTSHRNVPGGQSQVQSMAYSTDNGRTYTKYEQNPVLTPFDGLQNFRDPKVFWYEPEQKWIMIVSADKNMRFYSSANLKQWEYMSEFGEGFGPQPNQFECPDFIQLPVDGDRSKMKWVMIVNINPGFVYGGSGTMYFVGDFDGHRFVCCLLYTSPSPRDGATSR
;
A
#
# COMPACT_ATOMS: atom_id res chain seq x y z
N THR A 1 18.01 32.56 10.46
CA THR A 1 17.86 31.73 11.66
C THR A 1 16.43 31.26 11.74
N GLY A 2 16.05 30.28 10.91
CA GLY A 2 14.81 29.54 11.09
C GLY A 2 14.97 28.60 12.27
N SER A 3 13.99 28.56 13.18
CA SER A 3 13.89 27.49 14.17
C SER A 3 13.89 26.15 13.45
N PRO A 4 14.59 25.12 13.95
CA PRO A 4 14.45 23.79 13.42
C PRO A 4 12.97 23.40 13.41
N ALA A 5 12.50 22.81 12.32
CA ALA A 5 11.13 22.39 12.24
C ALA A 5 10.92 21.27 13.24
N ASP A 6 10.02 21.47 14.21
CA ASP A 6 9.62 20.41 15.13
C ASP A 6 9.05 19.24 14.31
N THR A 7 9.63 18.08 14.45
CA THR A 7 9.12 16.86 13.83
C THR A 7 8.20 16.16 14.82
N GLU A 8 6.93 15.99 14.48
CA GLU A 8 5.94 15.31 15.31
C GLU A 8 5.58 13.97 14.68
N MET A 9 5.55 12.92 15.48
CA MET A 9 5.19 11.56 15.05
C MET A 9 4.20 10.95 16.02
N ASP A 10 3.17 10.32 15.48
CA ASP A 10 2.24 9.52 16.28
C ASP A 10 2.79 8.10 16.45
N ILE A 11 3.08 7.74 17.68
CA ILE A 11 3.54 6.40 18.06
C ILE A 11 2.39 5.66 18.74
N ARG A 12 2.14 4.41 18.31
CA ARG A 12 1.22 3.53 19.00
C ARG A 12 2.02 2.54 19.84
N LEU A 13 2.01 2.73 21.15
CA LEU A 13 2.67 1.81 22.07
C LEU A 13 2.06 0.41 21.97
N ALA A 14 2.93 -0.62 21.99
CA ALA A 14 2.51 -2.00 22.15
C ALA A 14 1.84 -2.20 23.52
N ILE A 15 0.88 -3.14 23.58
CA ILE A 15 0.18 -3.50 24.82
C ILE A 15 0.87 -4.63 25.60
N ASP A 16 1.96 -5.13 25.04
CA ASP A 16 2.81 -6.19 25.59
C ASP A 16 4.26 -5.69 25.75
N SER A 17 5.12 -6.49 26.36
CA SER A 17 6.52 -6.16 26.61
C SER A 17 7.37 -6.40 25.36
N VAL A 18 7.14 -5.61 24.30
CA VAL A 18 7.88 -5.67 23.05
C VAL A 18 8.79 -4.45 22.93
N GLU A 19 10.08 -4.67 22.71
CA GLU A 19 10.99 -3.61 22.31
C GLU A 19 10.77 -3.24 20.85
N TYR A 20 10.74 -1.94 20.56
CA TYR A 20 10.76 -1.42 19.21
C TYR A 20 11.52 -0.11 19.17
N TYR A 21 12.00 0.24 17.99
CA TYR A 21 12.83 1.40 17.78
C TYR A 21 12.02 2.47 17.03
N VAL A 22 12.29 3.71 17.39
CA VAL A 22 11.74 4.87 16.70
C VAL A 22 12.93 5.67 16.16
N PRO A 23 13.33 5.49 14.90
CA PRO A 23 14.42 6.23 14.32
C PRO A 23 14.01 7.68 14.05
N PHE A 24 14.88 8.61 14.44
CA PHE A 24 14.77 10.03 14.11
C PHE A 24 16.02 10.43 13.33
N ALA A 25 15.86 11.04 12.17
CA ALA A 25 16.96 11.70 11.49
C ALA A 25 17.18 13.08 12.14
N LEU A 26 18.34 13.27 12.71
CA LEU A 26 18.79 14.58 13.18
C LEU A 26 19.69 15.20 12.11
N THR A 27 19.56 16.49 11.85
CA THR A 27 20.51 17.21 11.01
C THR A 27 21.83 17.44 11.74
N GLN A 28 22.96 17.36 11.02
CA GLN A 28 24.31 17.36 11.61
C GLN A 28 24.67 18.61 12.41
N ASP A 29 23.93 19.68 12.32
CA ASP A 29 24.23 20.97 12.94
C ASP A 29 23.48 21.20 14.28
N GLU A 30 22.71 20.23 14.75
CA GLU A 30 21.91 20.40 15.96
C GLU A 30 22.68 19.95 17.19
N GLY A 31 23.17 20.90 17.95
CA GLY A 31 23.93 20.67 19.19
C GLY A 31 23.13 20.07 20.34
N GLY A 32 21.97 19.53 20.07
CA GLY A 32 21.09 18.82 20.99
C GLY A 32 19.64 18.81 20.49
N ALA A 33 18.95 17.69 20.66
CA ALA A 33 17.53 17.56 20.38
C ALA A 33 16.75 17.32 21.67
N THR A 34 15.59 17.93 21.80
CA THR A 34 14.65 17.66 22.89
C THR A 34 13.56 16.73 22.37
N VAL A 35 13.46 15.53 22.92
CA VAL A 35 12.36 14.61 22.64
C VAL A 35 11.26 14.84 23.66
N THR A 36 10.07 15.21 23.19
CA THR A 36 8.90 15.38 24.02
C THR A 36 7.89 14.29 23.69
N ILE A 37 7.55 13.48 24.68
CA ILE A 37 6.50 12.44 24.54
C ILE A 37 5.23 12.98 25.21
N ARG A 38 4.12 12.99 24.49
CA ARG A 38 2.82 13.46 24.97
C ARG A 38 1.83 12.30 25.07
N ASN A 39 0.76 12.49 25.84
CA ASN A 39 -0.35 11.53 25.98
C ASN A 39 0.03 10.17 26.58
N VAL A 40 1.11 10.11 27.33
CA VAL A 40 1.51 8.94 28.12
C VAL A 40 1.41 9.29 29.59
N ALA A 41 0.77 8.43 30.38
CA ALA A 41 0.65 8.64 31.84
C ALA A 41 2.05 8.71 32.48
N ALA A 42 2.20 9.57 33.48
CA ALA A 42 3.50 9.78 34.14
C ALA A 42 4.04 8.54 34.87
N ASP A 43 3.14 7.61 35.21
CA ASP A 43 3.41 6.34 35.88
C ASP A 43 3.43 5.14 34.91
N ALA A 44 3.43 5.38 33.60
CA ALA A 44 3.47 4.30 32.62
C ALA A 44 4.82 3.57 32.64
N LEU A 45 4.77 2.24 32.61
CA LEU A 45 5.97 1.38 32.68
C LEU A 45 6.97 1.61 31.52
N CYS A 46 6.51 2.16 30.40
CA CYS A 46 7.39 2.46 29.27
C CYS A 46 8.50 3.45 29.63
N TRP A 47 8.30 4.33 30.61
CA TRP A 47 9.33 5.27 31.04
C TRP A 47 10.58 4.60 31.58
N ASP A 48 10.46 3.41 32.16
CA ASP A 48 11.58 2.64 32.70
C ASP A 48 12.47 2.03 31.61
N SER A 49 11.94 1.93 30.37
CA SER A 49 12.59 1.24 29.27
C SER A 49 12.98 2.16 28.09
N ILE A 50 12.55 3.43 28.10
CA ILE A 50 12.93 4.38 27.03
C ILE A 50 14.43 4.65 27.12
N LYS A 51 15.12 4.42 25.99
CA LYS A 51 16.54 4.69 25.82
C LYS A 51 16.76 5.48 24.54
N VAL A 52 17.68 6.41 24.57
CA VAL A 52 18.18 7.07 23.36
C VAL A 52 19.49 6.39 22.97
N SER A 53 19.63 6.04 21.71
CA SER A 53 20.82 5.39 21.16
C SER A 53 21.12 6.00 19.79
N ASP A 54 22.40 6.15 19.48
CA ASP A 54 22.91 6.52 18.16
C ASP A 54 23.19 5.29 17.27
N THR A 55 22.92 4.10 17.79
CA THR A 55 23.10 2.82 17.09
C THR A 55 21.80 2.06 17.00
N PHE A 56 21.56 1.45 15.84
CA PHE A 56 20.45 0.56 15.59
C PHE A 56 20.97 -0.79 15.10
N ASP A 57 20.62 -1.87 15.79
CA ASP A 57 21.00 -3.21 15.36
C ASP A 57 20.10 -3.70 14.24
N THR A 58 20.61 -3.65 13.01
CA THR A 58 19.93 -4.16 11.82
C THR A 58 20.05 -5.67 11.64
N THR A 59 20.82 -6.35 12.48
CA THR A 59 21.05 -7.80 12.38
C THR A 59 19.98 -8.64 13.06
N ASN A 60 18.95 -8.02 13.59
CA ASN A 60 17.87 -8.63 14.39
C ASN A 60 17.65 -10.12 14.04
N ARG A 61 18.03 -11.01 14.97
CA ARG A 61 17.97 -12.47 14.86
C ARG A 61 16.97 -13.07 15.83
N ASP A 62 15.88 -12.38 16.08
CA ASP A 62 14.83 -12.87 16.95
C ASP A 62 14.37 -14.26 16.57
N LYS A 63 14.05 -15.07 17.56
CA LYS A 63 13.68 -16.47 17.44
C LYS A 63 12.59 -16.74 16.38
N PHE A 64 11.66 -15.80 16.20
CA PHE A 64 10.52 -15.94 15.30
C PHE A 64 10.70 -15.21 13.98
N ARG A 65 11.85 -14.57 13.75
CA ARG A 65 12.11 -13.90 12.47
C ARG A 65 12.26 -14.95 11.35
N PRO A 66 11.50 -14.85 10.26
CA PRO A 66 11.63 -15.75 9.12
C PRO A 66 13.03 -15.70 8.50
N LEU A 67 13.55 -16.82 8.05
CA LEU A 67 14.88 -16.92 7.44
C LEU A 67 14.90 -16.51 5.97
N TYR A 68 13.77 -16.58 5.27
CA TYR A 68 13.70 -16.38 3.82
C TYR A 68 12.50 -15.52 3.36
N HIS A 69 11.55 -15.20 4.23
CA HIS A 69 10.51 -14.22 3.90
C HIS A 69 11.01 -12.80 4.15
N HIS A 70 10.62 -11.88 3.28
CA HIS A 70 10.85 -10.47 3.53
C HIS A 70 10.13 -10.03 4.81
N THR A 71 10.84 -9.30 5.66
CA THR A 71 10.30 -8.69 6.87
C THR A 71 10.92 -7.30 7.05
N PRO A 72 10.24 -6.33 7.66
CA PRO A 72 10.84 -5.05 7.99
C PRO A 72 11.96 -5.24 9.04
N LEU A 73 12.82 -4.26 9.18
CA LEU A 73 13.85 -4.28 10.24
C LEU A 73 13.21 -4.24 11.63
N TYR A 74 12.10 -3.55 11.76
CA TYR A 74 11.34 -3.37 13.02
C TYR A 74 9.88 -3.03 12.70
N GLY A 75 9.02 -3.10 13.68
CA GLY A 75 7.62 -2.70 13.60
C GLY A 75 6.70 -3.74 12.94
N TRP A 76 5.48 -3.30 12.64
CA TRP A 76 4.45 -4.11 12.00
C TRP A 76 4.53 -4.04 10.48
N MET A 77 4.24 -5.14 9.82
CA MET A 77 4.10 -5.23 8.38
C MET A 77 2.85 -6.01 8.00
N ASN A 78 2.13 -5.55 6.97
CA ASN A 78 1.12 -6.32 6.24
C ASN A 78 1.27 -6.08 4.73
N ASP A 79 0.23 -5.85 3.98
CA ASP A 79 0.14 -5.82 2.52
C ASP A 79 1.40 -5.33 1.79
N ALA A 80 1.82 -6.10 0.79
CA ALA A 80 2.73 -5.60 -0.22
C ALA A 80 2.05 -4.52 -1.06
N ASN A 81 2.76 -3.43 -1.31
CA ASN A 81 2.28 -2.28 -2.07
C ASN A 81 3.26 -1.91 -3.18
N GLY A 82 2.78 -1.20 -4.17
CA GLY A 82 3.62 -0.45 -5.10
C GLY A 82 4.71 -1.24 -5.82
N LEU A 83 4.49 -2.55 -6.08
CA LEU A 83 5.48 -3.39 -6.75
C LEU A 83 5.83 -2.81 -8.10
N VAL A 84 7.09 -2.40 -8.28
CA VAL A 84 7.57 -1.80 -9.53
C VAL A 84 9.02 -2.19 -9.79
N TYR A 85 9.35 -2.38 -11.07
CA TYR A 85 10.73 -2.60 -11.53
C TYR A 85 11.19 -1.40 -12.33
N LYS A 86 12.33 -0.84 -11.95
CA LYS A 86 12.93 0.29 -12.65
C LYS A 86 14.46 0.29 -12.52
N ASP A 87 15.14 0.57 -13.61
CA ASP A 87 16.60 0.77 -13.66
C ASP A 87 17.41 -0.36 -12.99
N GLY A 88 16.96 -1.62 -13.14
CA GLY A 88 17.64 -2.80 -12.59
C GLY A 88 17.29 -3.12 -11.15
N GLU A 89 16.35 -2.41 -10.54
CA GLU A 89 15.90 -2.64 -9.16
C GLU A 89 14.41 -3.00 -9.12
N TYR A 90 14.09 -4.00 -8.30
CA TYR A 90 12.72 -4.31 -7.86
C TYR A 90 12.45 -3.52 -6.60
N HIS A 91 11.38 -2.74 -6.61
CA HIS A 91 10.90 -2.00 -5.45
C HIS A 91 9.73 -2.74 -4.83
N LEU A 92 9.82 -2.99 -3.54
CA LEU A 92 8.76 -3.53 -2.69
C LEU A 92 8.42 -2.48 -1.64
N TYR A 93 7.22 -1.93 -1.73
CA TYR A 93 6.64 -1.16 -0.63
C TYR A 93 5.69 -2.06 0.14
N PHE A 94 5.39 -1.69 1.37
CA PHE A 94 4.50 -2.48 2.22
C PHE A 94 3.86 -1.59 3.28
N GLN A 95 2.68 -2.00 3.73
CA GLN A 95 2.05 -1.40 4.88
C GLN A 95 2.95 -1.56 6.08
N HIS A 96 3.29 -0.47 6.74
CA HIS A 96 4.27 -0.45 7.81
C HIS A 96 3.84 0.46 8.96
N ASN A 97 3.81 -0.08 10.17
CA ASN A 97 3.85 0.72 11.38
C ASN A 97 5.27 0.71 11.93
N PRO A 98 6.07 1.76 11.71
CA PRO A 98 7.45 1.82 12.18
C PRO A 98 7.57 2.04 13.69
N TYR A 99 6.47 2.32 14.38
CA TYR A 99 6.46 2.75 15.77
C TYR A 99 5.75 1.78 16.71
N GLY A 100 5.58 0.55 16.30
CA GLY A 100 4.94 -0.45 17.16
C GLY A 100 4.75 -1.80 16.49
N SER A 101 4.45 -2.81 17.30
CA SER A 101 4.25 -4.20 16.89
C SER A 101 2.81 -4.52 16.50
N MET A 102 1.93 -3.52 16.44
CA MET A 102 0.51 -3.68 16.14
C MET A 102 0.11 -2.92 14.89
N TRP A 103 -0.95 -3.40 14.25
CA TRP A 103 -1.57 -2.68 13.15
C TRP A 103 -2.01 -1.26 13.60
N GLY A 104 -1.71 -0.29 12.81
CA GLY A 104 -2.01 1.13 13.04
C GLY A 104 -0.90 2.02 12.48
N ASN A 105 -1.02 3.34 12.56
CA ASN A 105 -0.02 4.30 12.07
C ASN A 105 0.58 3.98 10.70
N MET A 106 -0.24 3.56 9.74
CA MET A 106 0.24 3.03 8.47
C MET A 106 1.01 4.05 7.67
N HIS A 107 2.19 3.62 7.25
CA HIS A 107 3.11 4.25 6.31
C HIS A 107 3.38 3.24 5.19
N TRP A 108 4.03 3.65 4.13
CA TRP A 108 4.67 2.72 3.22
C TRP A 108 6.13 2.54 3.62
N GLY A 109 6.47 1.37 4.15
CA GLY A 109 7.84 0.89 4.23
C GLY A 109 8.39 0.61 2.83
N HIS A 110 9.72 0.53 2.70
CA HIS A 110 10.36 0.37 1.40
C HIS A 110 11.57 -0.54 1.48
N SER A 111 11.68 -1.42 0.50
CA SER A 111 12.88 -2.23 0.27
C SER A 111 13.14 -2.35 -1.23
N VAL A 112 14.40 -2.51 -1.59
CA VAL A 112 14.82 -2.72 -2.98
C VAL A 112 15.63 -4.00 -3.12
N SER A 113 15.56 -4.62 -4.30
CA SER A 113 16.31 -5.82 -4.63
C SER A 113 16.71 -5.84 -6.10
N LYS A 114 17.83 -6.47 -6.41
CA LYS A 114 18.26 -6.74 -7.79
C LYS A 114 17.88 -8.14 -8.27
N ASP A 115 17.53 -9.04 -7.36
CA ASP A 115 17.34 -10.47 -7.64
C ASP A 115 16.08 -11.08 -6.98
N LEU A 116 15.27 -10.27 -6.27
CA LEU A 116 14.07 -10.68 -5.51
C LEU A 116 14.37 -11.61 -4.31
N VAL A 117 15.63 -11.84 -3.99
CA VAL A 117 16.07 -12.69 -2.88
C VAL A 117 16.75 -11.86 -1.81
N HIS A 118 17.69 -11.00 -2.22
CA HIS A 118 18.43 -10.12 -1.32
C HIS A 118 17.80 -8.73 -1.34
N TRP A 119 17.34 -8.28 -0.18
CA TRP A 119 16.63 -7.02 -0.02
C TRP A 119 17.44 -6.04 0.82
N GLU A 120 17.55 -4.84 0.31
CA GLU A 120 18.05 -3.67 1.04
C GLU A 120 16.85 -2.87 1.56
N HIS A 121 16.83 -2.60 2.86
CA HIS A 121 15.80 -1.78 3.48
C HIS A 121 16.17 -0.30 3.35
N LEU A 122 15.19 0.49 2.97
CA LEU A 122 15.28 1.94 2.88
C LEU A 122 14.37 2.58 3.93
N ASP A 123 14.50 3.89 4.09
CA ASP A 123 13.58 4.65 4.93
C ASP A 123 12.13 4.54 4.41
N PRO A 124 11.12 4.72 5.28
CA PRO A 124 9.73 4.73 4.84
C PRO A 124 9.50 5.72 3.69
N ALA A 125 8.99 5.21 2.57
CA ALA A 125 8.83 5.99 1.35
C ALA A 125 7.74 7.06 1.47
N ILE A 126 6.61 6.72 2.07
CA ILE A 126 5.46 7.62 2.21
C ILE A 126 4.98 7.56 3.66
N VAL A 127 5.14 8.66 4.36
CA VAL A 127 4.71 8.79 5.76
C VAL A 127 3.31 9.39 5.85
N ARG A 128 2.58 9.08 6.93
CA ARG A 128 1.26 9.66 7.19
C ARG A 128 1.33 11.19 7.29
N ASP A 129 0.19 11.83 7.06
CA ASP A 129 0.05 13.29 7.14
C ASP A 129 -1.35 13.69 7.65
N THR A 130 -1.75 14.92 7.40
CA THR A 130 -3.07 15.47 7.79
C THR A 130 -4.25 14.81 7.08
N LEU A 131 -4.04 14.16 5.92
CA LEU A 131 -5.04 13.34 5.25
C LEU A 131 -5.21 11.95 5.91
N GLY A 132 -4.28 11.56 6.77
CA GLY A 132 -4.38 10.37 7.60
C GLY A 132 -3.28 9.32 7.34
N HIS A 133 -3.63 8.08 7.60
CA HIS A 133 -2.77 6.90 7.36
C HIS A 133 -2.58 6.67 5.86
N ILE A 134 -1.47 6.07 5.50
CA ILE A 134 -1.15 5.67 4.14
C ILE A 134 -1.52 4.20 3.98
N PHE A 135 -2.72 3.93 3.44
CA PHE A 135 -3.20 2.58 3.16
C PHE A 135 -2.67 2.06 1.83
N SER A 136 -3.04 0.84 1.49
CA SER A 136 -2.52 0.11 0.34
C SER A 136 -2.77 0.79 -1.01
N GLY A 137 -2.02 0.35 -2.00
CA GLY A 137 -2.09 0.85 -3.36
C GLY A 137 -1.00 0.28 -4.27
N SER A 138 -0.74 0.97 -5.36
CA SER A 138 0.17 0.53 -6.42
C SER A 138 1.16 1.61 -6.84
N ALA A 139 2.21 1.23 -7.56
CA ALA A 139 3.13 2.16 -8.20
C ALA A 139 3.27 1.85 -9.70
N ILE A 140 3.59 2.88 -10.47
CA ILE A 140 3.86 2.80 -11.91
C ILE A 140 5.12 3.60 -12.25
N VAL A 141 5.68 3.31 -13.42
CA VAL A 141 6.69 4.18 -14.06
C VAL A 141 6.01 4.98 -15.16
N ASP A 142 5.94 6.29 -15.00
CA ASP A 142 5.39 7.22 -15.98
C ASP A 142 6.41 7.46 -17.11
N LYS A 143 6.44 6.56 -18.09
CA LYS A 143 7.40 6.61 -19.20
C LYS A 143 7.19 7.81 -20.09
N ASN A 144 5.94 8.27 -20.22
CA ASN A 144 5.53 9.28 -21.17
C ASN A 144 5.42 10.68 -20.53
N ASN A 145 5.83 10.82 -19.27
CA ASN A 145 5.65 12.08 -18.53
C ASN A 145 4.21 12.59 -18.50
N SER A 146 3.25 11.68 -18.36
CA SER A 146 1.81 12.01 -18.32
C SER A 146 1.47 12.92 -17.14
N ALA A 147 2.14 12.73 -16.00
CA ALA A 147 1.94 13.54 -14.81
C ALA A 147 2.73 14.87 -14.81
N GLY A 148 3.68 15.04 -15.74
CA GLY A 148 4.47 16.28 -15.86
C GLY A 148 5.61 16.42 -14.84
N TYR A 149 6.10 15.31 -14.27
CA TYR A 149 7.23 15.32 -13.32
C TYR A 149 8.56 14.82 -13.94
N GLY A 150 8.57 14.53 -15.21
CA GLY A 150 9.69 13.98 -15.96
C GLY A 150 9.41 12.54 -16.42
N GLU A 151 10.09 12.15 -17.52
CA GLU A 151 10.00 10.78 -18.04
C GLU A 151 10.57 9.79 -17.02
N ASN A 152 9.99 8.60 -16.98
CA ASN A 152 10.38 7.52 -16.09
C ASN A 152 10.28 7.84 -14.58
N THR A 153 9.49 8.84 -14.19
CA THR A 153 9.15 9.11 -12.79
C THR A 153 8.36 7.94 -12.20
N ILE A 154 8.72 7.49 -11.00
CA ILE A 154 7.89 6.53 -10.27
C ILE A 154 6.75 7.31 -9.62
N ILE A 155 5.52 6.86 -9.85
CA ILE A 155 4.33 7.44 -9.23
C ILE A 155 3.64 6.38 -8.40
N ALA A 156 3.47 6.66 -7.13
CA ALA A 156 2.73 5.83 -6.18
C ALA A 156 1.31 6.37 -6.01
N PHE A 157 0.33 5.47 -6.06
CA PHE A 157 -1.06 5.75 -5.72
C PHE A 157 -1.43 4.96 -4.48
N TYR A 158 -2.03 5.61 -3.52
CA TYR A 158 -2.35 5.04 -2.22
C TYR A 158 -3.65 5.62 -1.67
N THR A 159 -4.22 4.95 -0.68
CA THR A 159 -5.40 5.46 -0.01
C THR A 159 -4.99 6.26 1.22
N SER A 160 -5.41 7.51 1.30
CA SER A 160 -5.37 8.29 2.53
C SER A 160 -6.59 7.95 3.38
N HIS A 161 -6.35 7.43 4.60
CA HIS A 161 -7.40 6.99 5.51
C HIS A 161 -7.37 7.77 6.81
N ARG A 162 -8.53 8.23 7.23
CA ARG A 162 -8.72 8.83 8.57
C ARG A 162 -10.10 8.53 9.13
N ASN A 163 -10.18 8.45 10.45
CA ASN A 163 -11.46 8.44 11.14
C ASN A 163 -12.07 9.86 11.12
N VAL A 164 -13.36 9.91 10.89
CA VAL A 164 -14.16 11.14 10.90
C VAL A 164 -15.40 10.95 11.75
N PRO A 165 -16.05 12.01 12.23
CA PRO A 165 -17.33 11.88 12.93
C PRO A 165 -18.34 11.07 12.09
N GLY A 166 -18.84 9.97 12.64
CA GLY A 166 -19.80 9.11 11.98
C GLY A 166 -19.21 8.01 11.09
N GLY A 167 -17.88 7.82 11.08
CA GLY A 167 -17.25 6.73 10.32
C GLY A 167 -15.81 7.00 9.91
N GLN A 168 -15.51 6.75 8.66
CA GLN A 168 -14.16 6.92 8.09
C GLN A 168 -14.21 7.63 6.74
N SER A 169 -13.10 8.22 6.36
CA SER A 169 -12.87 8.80 5.04
C SER A 169 -11.71 8.07 4.38
N GLN A 170 -11.94 7.55 3.18
CA GLN A 170 -10.94 6.92 2.33
C GLN A 170 -10.96 7.59 0.96
N VAL A 171 -9.82 8.14 0.56
CA VAL A 171 -9.65 8.88 -0.69
C VAL A 171 -8.33 8.48 -1.33
N GLN A 172 -8.24 8.53 -2.67
CA GLN A 172 -7.01 8.14 -3.34
C GLN A 172 -6.09 9.35 -3.49
N SER A 173 -4.85 9.15 -3.14
CA SER A 173 -3.78 10.14 -3.18
C SER A 173 -2.61 9.64 -4.00
N MET A 174 -1.72 10.53 -4.40
CA MET A 174 -0.51 10.18 -5.13
C MET A 174 0.74 10.87 -4.56
N ALA A 175 1.87 10.21 -4.77
CA ALA A 175 3.20 10.75 -4.54
C ALA A 175 4.10 10.34 -5.72
N TYR A 176 5.19 11.07 -5.95
CA TYR A 176 6.11 10.81 -7.05
C TYR A 176 7.56 10.86 -6.57
N SER A 177 8.41 10.11 -7.28
CA SER A 177 9.86 10.04 -7.06
C SER A 177 10.60 10.21 -8.37
N THR A 178 11.54 11.15 -8.38
CA THR A 178 12.43 11.43 -9.53
C THR A 178 13.84 10.87 -9.34
N ASP A 179 14.12 10.22 -8.21
CA ASP A 179 15.42 9.70 -7.77
C ASP A 179 15.43 8.17 -7.62
N ASN A 180 14.69 7.47 -8.48
CA ASN A 180 14.55 6.01 -8.46
C ASN A 180 14.00 5.48 -7.12
N GLY A 181 12.96 6.12 -6.58
CA GLY A 181 12.26 5.66 -5.39
C GLY A 181 12.97 5.98 -4.07
N ARG A 182 14.08 6.72 -4.06
CA ARG A 182 14.80 7.03 -2.81
C ARG A 182 14.05 8.02 -1.94
N THR A 183 13.40 9.00 -2.58
CA THR A 183 12.53 9.96 -1.88
C THR A 183 11.22 10.15 -2.63
N TYR A 184 10.16 10.48 -1.90
CA TYR A 184 8.84 10.75 -2.46
C TYR A 184 8.32 12.13 -2.08
N THR A 185 7.79 12.83 -3.07
CA THR A 185 7.05 14.07 -2.87
C THR A 185 5.57 13.81 -3.07
N LYS A 186 4.76 14.13 -2.07
CA LYS A 186 3.30 14.03 -2.18
C LYS A 186 2.77 15.10 -3.11
N TYR A 187 1.77 14.74 -3.91
CA TYR A 187 1.09 15.71 -4.76
C TYR A 187 0.38 16.76 -3.91
N GLU A 188 0.62 18.02 -4.19
CA GLU A 188 0.15 19.14 -3.38
C GLU A 188 -1.39 19.31 -3.38
N GLN A 189 -2.04 18.81 -4.44
CA GLN A 189 -3.50 18.87 -4.58
C GLN A 189 -4.17 17.52 -4.26
N ASN A 190 -3.54 16.66 -3.46
CA ASN A 190 -4.19 15.46 -2.95
C ASN A 190 -5.47 15.81 -2.16
N PRO A 191 -6.52 14.98 -2.26
CA PRO A 191 -6.62 13.71 -2.98
C PRO A 191 -6.89 13.90 -4.49
N VAL A 192 -6.42 12.93 -5.32
CA VAL A 192 -6.71 12.89 -6.76
C VAL A 192 -8.04 12.24 -7.10
N LEU A 193 -8.61 11.46 -6.18
CA LEU A 193 -9.91 10.82 -6.38
C LEU A 193 -10.64 10.64 -5.05
N THR A 194 -11.91 11.05 -5.02
CA THR A 194 -12.83 10.87 -3.90
C THR A 194 -14.06 10.08 -4.35
N PRO A 195 -14.70 9.29 -3.47
CA PRO A 195 -15.95 8.62 -3.84
C PRO A 195 -17.07 9.65 -4.07
N PHE A 196 -17.76 9.56 -5.20
CA PHE A 196 -18.81 10.51 -5.58
C PHE A 196 -20.15 10.29 -4.84
N ASP A 197 -20.29 9.14 -4.18
CA ASP A 197 -21.51 8.69 -3.47
C ASP A 197 -21.32 8.61 -1.95
N GLY A 198 -20.17 9.08 -1.45
CA GLY A 198 -19.88 9.09 -0.03
C GLY A 198 -19.56 7.74 0.59
N LEU A 199 -19.17 6.74 -0.21
CA LEU A 199 -18.69 5.45 0.28
C LEU A 199 -17.57 5.64 1.30
N GLN A 200 -17.63 4.89 2.39
CA GLN A 200 -16.60 4.89 3.43
C GLN A 200 -15.49 3.86 3.17
N ASN A 201 -15.80 2.78 2.46
CA ASN A 201 -14.85 1.77 2.04
C ASN A 201 -14.50 1.98 0.57
N PHE A 202 -13.48 2.80 0.33
CA PHE A 202 -13.05 3.19 -1.01
C PHE A 202 -11.53 3.28 -1.06
N ARG A 203 -10.84 2.14 -1.38
CA ARG A 203 -9.41 2.00 -1.16
C ARG A 203 -8.68 1.09 -2.15
N ASP A 204 -7.36 1.02 -1.99
CA ASP A 204 -6.43 0.10 -2.64
C ASP A 204 -6.36 0.32 -4.15
N PRO A 205 -5.93 1.51 -4.63
CA PRO A 205 -5.90 1.83 -6.05
C PRO A 205 -4.86 1.00 -6.79
N LYS A 206 -5.27 0.28 -7.82
CA LYS A 206 -4.41 -0.36 -8.81
C LYS A 206 -4.40 0.46 -10.08
N VAL A 207 -3.23 0.97 -10.47
CA VAL A 207 -3.06 1.80 -11.67
C VAL A 207 -2.22 1.07 -12.71
N PHE A 208 -2.62 1.16 -13.97
CA PHE A 208 -1.86 0.61 -15.10
C PHE A 208 -2.12 1.40 -16.40
N TRP A 209 -1.19 1.28 -17.34
CA TRP A 209 -1.33 1.85 -18.68
C TRP A 209 -2.14 0.92 -19.58
N TYR A 210 -3.15 1.45 -20.26
CA TYR A 210 -3.94 0.73 -21.26
C TYR A 210 -3.53 1.16 -22.66
N GLU A 211 -2.66 0.34 -23.27
CA GLU A 211 -2.00 0.64 -24.55
C GLU A 211 -2.96 0.89 -25.70
N PRO A 212 -4.07 0.11 -25.89
CA PRO A 212 -4.95 0.30 -27.04
C PRO A 212 -5.57 1.69 -27.17
N GLU A 213 -5.80 2.37 -26.05
CA GLU A 213 -6.41 3.71 -26.04
C GLU A 213 -5.50 4.78 -25.46
N GLN A 214 -4.23 4.46 -25.21
CA GLN A 214 -3.21 5.40 -24.73
C GLN A 214 -3.69 6.19 -23.50
N LYS A 215 -4.18 5.48 -22.49
CA LYS A 215 -4.71 6.09 -21.27
C LYS A 215 -4.33 5.28 -20.03
N TRP A 216 -4.37 5.93 -18.91
CA TRP A 216 -4.22 5.29 -17.60
C TRP A 216 -5.57 4.79 -17.10
N ILE A 217 -5.56 3.62 -16.49
CA ILE A 217 -6.71 3.03 -15.80
C ILE A 217 -6.37 2.91 -14.32
N MET A 218 -7.33 3.26 -13.46
CA MET A 218 -7.29 3.00 -12.03
C MET A 218 -8.48 2.12 -11.65
N ILE A 219 -8.21 1.08 -10.88
CA ILE A 219 -9.24 0.24 -10.25
C ILE A 219 -9.17 0.48 -8.76
N VAL A 220 -10.32 0.70 -8.12
CA VAL A 220 -10.41 0.96 -6.69
C VAL A 220 -11.46 0.05 -6.09
N SER A 221 -11.17 -0.56 -4.95
CA SER A 221 -12.16 -1.26 -4.13
C SER A 221 -13.20 -0.27 -3.62
N ALA A 222 -14.46 -0.56 -3.89
CA ALA A 222 -15.63 0.26 -3.53
C ALA A 222 -16.71 -0.63 -2.90
N ASP A 223 -16.56 -0.91 -1.59
CA ASP A 223 -17.33 -1.93 -0.88
C ASP A 223 -17.23 -3.31 -1.56
N LYS A 224 -18.31 -3.79 -2.16
CA LYS A 224 -18.40 -5.09 -2.83
C LYS A 224 -18.20 -5.01 -4.36
N ASN A 225 -17.75 -3.87 -4.84
CA ASN A 225 -17.45 -3.63 -6.25
C ASN A 225 -16.01 -3.16 -6.44
N MET A 226 -15.52 -3.34 -7.64
CA MET A 226 -14.32 -2.71 -8.16
C MET A 226 -14.75 -1.61 -9.13
N ARG A 227 -14.38 -0.36 -8.86
CA ARG A 227 -14.67 0.77 -9.74
C ARG A 227 -13.50 1.08 -10.63
N PHE A 228 -13.80 1.27 -11.92
CA PHE A 228 -12.84 1.63 -12.94
C PHE A 228 -12.91 3.11 -13.26
N TYR A 229 -11.74 3.72 -13.35
CA TYR A 229 -11.56 5.12 -13.72
C TYR A 229 -10.50 5.23 -14.81
N SER A 230 -10.59 6.26 -15.65
CA SER A 230 -9.56 6.58 -16.65
C SER A 230 -8.97 7.96 -16.42
N SER A 231 -7.72 8.13 -16.87
CA SER A 231 -7.01 9.41 -16.81
C SER A 231 -6.04 9.54 -17.97
N ALA A 232 -5.91 10.75 -18.50
CA ALA A 232 -4.85 11.10 -19.43
C ALA A 232 -3.58 11.62 -18.73
N ASN A 233 -3.69 12.09 -17.49
CA ASN A 233 -2.62 12.84 -16.81
C ASN A 233 -2.30 12.37 -15.38
N LEU A 234 -2.88 11.23 -14.94
CA LEU A 234 -2.69 10.65 -13.61
C LEU A 234 -3.21 11.51 -12.43
N LYS A 235 -3.68 12.71 -12.68
CA LYS A 235 -4.14 13.67 -11.67
C LYS A 235 -5.66 13.84 -11.63
N GLN A 236 -6.30 13.65 -12.77
CA GLN A 236 -7.75 13.78 -12.94
C GLN A 236 -8.29 12.46 -13.44
N TRP A 237 -9.31 11.94 -12.75
CA TRP A 237 -9.86 10.61 -13.00
C TRP A 237 -11.34 10.68 -13.29
N GLU A 238 -11.75 10.02 -14.37
CA GLU A 238 -13.15 9.94 -14.82
C GLU A 238 -13.69 8.53 -14.58
N TYR A 239 -14.85 8.45 -13.95
CA TYR A 239 -15.54 7.17 -13.73
C TYR A 239 -15.94 6.54 -15.03
N MET A 240 -15.73 5.21 -15.15
CA MET A 240 -16.12 4.45 -16.34
C MET A 240 -17.17 3.38 -16.06
N SER A 241 -16.90 2.49 -15.13
CA SER A 241 -17.74 1.33 -14.83
C SER A 241 -17.42 0.74 -13.47
N GLU A 242 -18.23 -0.25 -13.08
CA GLU A 242 -17.92 -1.07 -11.92
C GLU A 242 -18.20 -2.56 -12.20
N PHE A 243 -17.54 -3.42 -11.41
CA PHE A 243 -17.68 -4.88 -11.46
C PHE A 243 -17.62 -5.44 -10.03
N GLY A 244 -18.46 -6.43 -9.73
CA GLY A 244 -18.35 -7.18 -8.48
C GLY A 244 -19.69 -7.65 -7.95
N GLU A 245 -20.68 -6.79 -7.81
CA GLU A 245 -21.98 -7.17 -7.27
C GLU A 245 -22.61 -8.32 -8.06
N GLY A 246 -23.03 -9.38 -7.35
CA GLY A 246 -23.62 -10.58 -7.95
C GLY A 246 -22.61 -11.60 -8.46
N PHE A 247 -21.30 -11.36 -8.35
CA PHE A 247 -20.26 -12.30 -8.77
C PHE A 247 -19.53 -12.92 -7.57
N GLY A 248 -19.72 -14.21 -7.36
CA GLY A 248 -19.10 -14.97 -6.27
C GLY A 248 -19.64 -14.62 -4.87
N PRO A 249 -19.08 -15.22 -3.82
CA PRO A 249 -19.42 -14.91 -2.45
C PRO A 249 -18.90 -13.52 -2.07
N GLN A 250 -19.77 -12.70 -1.50
CA GLN A 250 -19.49 -11.32 -1.09
C GLN A 250 -19.89 -11.08 0.37
N PRO A 251 -19.30 -11.81 1.31
CA PRO A 251 -19.65 -11.66 2.72
C PRO A 251 -19.26 -10.31 3.28
N ASN A 252 -18.20 -9.70 2.74
CA ASN A 252 -17.64 -8.43 3.14
C ASN A 252 -17.14 -7.63 1.94
N GLN A 253 -16.47 -6.51 2.21
CA GLN A 253 -15.87 -5.66 1.19
C GLN A 253 -14.73 -6.36 0.45
N PHE A 254 -14.47 -5.91 -0.77
CA PHE A 254 -13.28 -6.26 -1.52
C PHE A 254 -12.09 -5.41 -1.10
N GLU A 255 -10.89 -5.97 -1.24
CA GLU A 255 -9.61 -5.32 -0.92
C GLU A 255 -8.54 -5.67 -1.94
N CYS A 256 -7.53 -4.81 -2.05
CA CYS A 256 -6.26 -5.05 -2.77
C CYS A 256 -6.46 -5.65 -4.17
N PRO A 257 -7.14 -4.97 -5.09
CA PRO A 257 -7.34 -5.50 -6.44
C PRO A 257 -6.02 -5.61 -7.18
N ASP A 258 -5.86 -6.69 -7.95
CA ASP A 258 -4.90 -6.74 -9.04
C ASP A 258 -5.62 -7.04 -10.36
N PHE A 259 -5.10 -6.51 -11.46
CA PHE A 259 -5.72 -6.65 -12.77
C PHE A 259 -4.65 -6.76 -13.84
N ILE A 260 -4.51 -7.96 -14.39
CA ILE A 260 -3.44 -8.29 -15.31
C ILE A 260 -3.96 -9.05 -16.53
N GLN A 261 -3.28 -8.89 -17.65
CA GLN A 261 -3.55 -9.66 -18.86
C GLN A 261 -2.61 -10.86 -18.94
N LEU A 262 -3.18 -12.06 -19.04
CA LEU A 262 -2.43 -13.31 -19.08
C LEU A 262 -2.80 -14.14 -20.32
N PRO A 263 -1.84 -14.92 -20.86
CA PRO A 263 -2.09 -15.85 -21.96
C PRO A 263 -2.85 -17.07 -21.46
N VAL A 264 -3.85 -17.52 -22.23
CA VAL A 264 -4.57 -18.78 -21.96
C VAL A 264 -3.67 -19.95 -22.37
N ASP A 265 -3.43 -20.86 -21.44
CA ASP A 265 -2.57 -22.06 -21.65
C ASP A 265 -1.20 -21.74 -22.27
N GLY A 266 -0.66 -20.56 -21.96
CA GLY A 266 0.61 -20.09 -22.50
C GLY A 266 0.55 -19.54 -23.93
N ASP A 267 -0.61 -19.58 -24.58
CA ASP A 267 -0.83 -19.06 -25.93
C ASP A 267 -1.02 -17.54 -25.93
N ARG A 268 0.03 -16.83 -26.28
CA ARG A 268 0.03 -15.35 -26.33
C ARG A 268 -0.87 -14.74 -27.40
N SER A 269 -1.43 -15.54 -28.30
CA SER A 269 -2.46 -15.07 -29.24
C SER A 269 -3.86 -15.03 -28.62
N LYS A 270 -4.02 -15.65 -27.43
CA LYS A 270 -5.28 -15.74 -26.68
C LYS A 270 -5.08 -15.15 -25.28
N MET A 271 -5.23 -13.86 -25.18
CA MET A 271 -5.08 -13.14 -23.91
C MET A 271 -6.43 -12.97 -23.21
N LYS A 272 -6.41 -13.11 -21.89
CA LYS A 272 -7.56 -12.78 -21.03
C LYS A 272 -7.11 -11.86 -19.91
N TRP A 273 -8.03 -11.05 -19.43
CA TRP A 273 -7.84 -10.26 -18.24
C TRP A 273 -8.23 -11.07 -17.01
N VAL A 274 -7.39 -10.98 -15.99
CA VAL A 274 -7.62 -11.62 -14.70
C VAL A 274 -7.69 -10.54 -13.64
N MET A 275 -8.85 -10.44 -13.00
CA MET A 275 -9.03 -9.60 -11.81
C MET A 275 -8.88 -10.48 -10.58
N ILE A 276 -8.02 -10.06 -9.66
CA ILE A 276 -7.81 -10.69 -8.36
C ILE A 276 -8.32 -9.73 -7.29
N VAL A 277 -9.07 -10.24 -6.32
CA VAL A 277 -9.60 -9.46 -5.19
C VAL A 277 -9.50 -10.27 -3.90
N ASN A 278 -9.26 -9.60 -2.80
CA ASN A 278 -9.24 -10.19 -1.48
C ASN A 278 -10.50 -9.83 -0.71
N ILE A 279 -10.87 -10.69 0.22
CA ILE A 279 -11.97 -10.48 1.17
C ILE A 279 -11.44 -10.76 2.56
N ASN A 280 -11.61 -9.81 3.49
CA ASN A 280 -11.13 -9.93 4.86
C ASN A 280 -12.03 -9.13 5.84
N PRO A 281 -12.54 -9.74 6.90
CA PRO A 281 -12.71 -11.17 7.15
C PRO A 281 -14.04 -11.72 6.57
N GLY A 282 -14.35 -12.97 6.86
CA GLY A 282 -15.69 -13.52 6.63
C GLY A 282 -15.86 -14.27 5.33
N PHE A 283 -14.78 -14.74 4.71
CA PHE A 283 -14.88 -15.61 3.54
C PHE A 283 -15.62 -16.92 3.87
N VAL A 284 -16.16 -17.59 2.85
CA VAL A 284 -17.11 -18.72 3.01
C VAL A 284 -16.63 -19.87 3.89
N TYR A 285 -15.33 -20.04 4.02
CA TYR A 285 -14.73 -21.07 4.90
C TYR A 285 -14.13 -20.46 6.19
N GLY A 286 -14.46 -19.23 6.51
CA GLY A 286 -13.88 -18.47 7.62
C GLY A 286 -12.56 -17.78 7.26
N GLY A 287 -12.17 -16.77 8.04
CA GLY A 287 -10.95 -16.01 7.81
C GLY A 287 -10.98 -15.13 6.56
N SER A 288 -9.84 -14.99 5.91
CA SER A 288 -9.66 -14.22 4.68
C SER A 288 -9.67 -15.15 3.46
N GLY A 289 -9.99 -14.63 2.30
CA GLY A 289 -9.95 -15.37 1.04
C GLY A 289 -9.58 -14.50 -0.14
N THR A 290 -9.13 -15.15 -1.21
CA THR A 290 -8.83 -14.50 -2.49
C THR A 290 -9.73 -15.10 -3.55
N MET A 291 -10.34 -14.24 -4.36
CA MET A 291 -11.07 -14.63 -5.57
C MET A 291 -10.37 -14.10 -6.81
N TYR A 292 -10.57 -14.77 -7.93
CA TYR A 292 -10.20 -14.24 -9.22
C TYR A 292 -11.31 -14.41 -10.23
N PHE A 293 -11.36 -13.49 -11.17
CA PHE A 293 -12.32 -13.48 -12.26
C PHE A 293 -11.58 -13.38 -13.59
N VAL A 294 -11.93 -14.26 -14.53
CA VAL A 294 -11.33 -14.26 -15.87
C VAL A 294 -12.33 -13.70 -16.86
N GLY A 295 -11.89 -12.76 -17.69
CA GLY A 295 -12.79 -12.08 -18.61
C GLY A 295 -12.09 -11.28 -19.70
N ASP A 296 -12.88 -10.43 -20.32
CA ASP A 296 -12.43 -9.47 -21.32
C ASP A 296 -12.59 -8.05 -20.80
N PHE A 297 -11.66 -7.18 -21.17
CA PHE A 297 -11.69 -5.76 -20.85
C PHE A 297 -11.50 -4.95 -22.12
N ASP A 298 -12.46 -4.08 -22.42
CA ASP A 298 -12.49 -3.27 -23.62
C ASP A 298 -11.92 -1.86 -23.47
N GLY A 299 -11.29 -1.60 -22.33
CA GLY A 299 -10.79 -0.28 -21.95
C GLY A 299 -11.78 0.52 -21.10
N HIS A 300 -13.04 0.10 -20.99
CA HIS A 300 -14.10 0.75 -20.24
C HIS A 300 -14.76 -0.18 -19.21
N ARG A 301 -15.00 -1.42 -19.61
CA ARG A 301 -15.74 -2.39 -18.79
C ARG A 301 -15.05 -3.74 -18.79
N PHE A 302 -14.99 -4.35 -17.62
CA PHE A 302 -14.64 -5.76 -17.47
C PHE A 302 -15.89 -6.63 -17.53
N VAL A 303 -15.84 -7.65 -18.42
CA VAL A 303 -16.91 -8.64 -18.59
C VAL A 303 -16.35 -10.01 -18.21
N CYS A 304 -16.81 -10.53 -17.09
CA CYS A 304 -16.39 -11.86 -16.61
C CYS A 304 -16.96 -12.95 -17.53
N CYS A 305 -16.08 -13.77 -18.09
CA CYS A 305 -16.47 -14.89 -18.97
C CYS A 305 -16.81 -16.14 -18.19
N LEU A 306 -16.24 -16.32 -16.98
CA LEU A 306 -16.37 -17.52 -16.17
C LEU A 306 -16.33 -17.16 -14.68
N LEU A 307 -17.29 -17.69 -13.94
CA LEU A 307 -17.28 -17.69 -12.48
C LEU A 307 -16.37 -18.82 -12.00
N TYR A 308 -15.09 -18.51 -11.76
CA TYR A 308 -14.23 -19.37 -10.98
C TYR A 308 -14.00 -18.73 -9.61
N THR A 309 -14.52 -19.38 -8.59
CA THR A 309 -13.94 -19.24 -7.26
C THR A 309 -12.80 -20.23 -7.19
N SER A 310 -11.56 -19.77 -7.21
CA SER A 310 -10.47 -20.64 -6.83
C SER A 310 -10.62 -20.96 -5.36
N PRO A 311 -10.65 -22.23 -4.97
CA PRO A 311 -10.30 -22.54 -3.60
C PRO A 311 -8.90 -21.96 -3.35
N SER A 312 -8.74 -21.23 -2.26
CA SER A 312 -7.44 -20.82 -1.76
C SER A 312 -6.52 -22.06 -1.73
N PRO A 313 -5.20 -21.92 -1.96
CA PRO A 313 -4.27 -23.03 -1.73
C PRO A 313 -4.39 -23.68 -0.34
N ARG A 314 -5.00 -22.97 0.62
CA ARG A 314 -5.38 -23.52 1.92
C ARG A 314 -6.63 -24.41 1.87
N ASP A 315 -7.51 -24.24 0.88
CA ASP A 315 -8.74 -25.04 0.75
C ASP A 315 -8.46 -26.43 0.15
N GLY A 316 -7.34 -26.60 -0.56
CA GLY A 316 -6.84 -27.88 -1.06
C GLY A 316 -5.93 -28.62 -0.07
N ALA A 317 -5.50 -27.96 0.99
CA ALA A 317 -4.72 -28.55 2.07
C ALA A 317 -5.62 -29.17 3.15
N THR A 318 -6.66 -29.91 2.74
CA THR A 318 -7.11 -30.99 3.61
C THR A 318 -5.96 -32.00 3.63
N SER A 319 -5.21 -31.95 4.70
CA SER A 319 -4.24 -32.94 5.10
C SER A 319 -4.73 -34.34 4.72
N ARG A 320 -3.99 -35.00 3.88
CA ARG A 320 -3.81 -36.43 3.95
C ARG A 320 -2.46 -36.72 4.57
#